data_d2eabb6eb83b2d195839b4a429e441ae
#
_entry.id   d2eabb6eb83b2d195839b4a429e441ae
#
_cell.length_a   1.000
_cell.length_b   1.000
_cell.length_c   1.000
_cell.angle_alpha   90.00
_cell.angle_beta   90.00
_cell.angle_gamma   90.00
#
_symmetry.space_group_name_H-M   'P 1'
#
loop_
_entity.id
_entity.type
_entity.pdbx_description
1 polymer ?
#
loop_
_entity_poly.entity_id
_entity_poly.type
_entity_poly.pdbx_seq_one_letter_code
_entity_poly.pdbx_strand_id
1 'polypeptide(L)'
;MTLENTGLSRRKLLRTTAIGVPAAGLLAFGSTLVTAPSANALQADGIWGEGTTVALQQFLNQALGAGLEVDGLIGSQPASAQEELAVFGSGWDWVSDSDASGSATITAMQNWLGVSADGLIGRQTLSALGSYEDPELGREIDELNRELGELGRFVEGVGEDVQRKYEEIKNKLKELYEEVIRKLQRMLDKLSGKPDPEARKWFEEHR
;
A
#
# COMPACT_ATOMS: atom_id res chain seq x y z
N MET A 1 11.06 -6.66 39.68
CA MET A 1 11.72 -5.83 38.68
C MET A 1 11.31 -6.38 37.31
N THR A 2 10.27 -5.82 36.74
CA THR A 2 9.67 -6.21 35.49
C THR A 2 10.29 -5.32 34.39
N LEU A 3 10.98 -5.92 33.42
CA LEU A 3 11.51 -5.21 32.27
C LEU A 3 10.34 -4.97 31.31
N GLU A 4 9.90 -3.72 31.23
CA GLU A 4 8.98 -3.26 30.22
C GLU A 4 9.64 -3.38 28.84
N ASN A 5 9.05 -4.23 27.99
CA ASN A 5 9.45 -4.43 26.62
C ASN A 5 8.83 -3.29 25.79
N THR A 6 9.48 -2.12 25.77
CA THR A 6 9.09 -1.02 24.89
C THR A 6 9.53 -1.37 23.46
N GLY A 7 8.60 -1.87 22.66
CA GLY A 7 8.77 -2.10 21.23
C GLY A 7 9.14 -0.81 20.52
N LEU A 8 10.43 -0.62 20.29
CA LEU A 8 10.92 0.50 19.47
C LEU A 8 10.64 0.19 18.01
N SER A 9 9.72 0.95 17.40
CA SER A 9 9.47 0.91 15.97
C SER A 9 10.79 1.05 15.20
N ARG A 10 10.98 0.25 14.16
CA ARG A 10 12.18 0.28 13.29
C ARG A 10 12.53 1.70 12.79
N ARG A 11 11.53 2.56 12.63
CA ARG A 11 11.72 3.98 12.29
C ARG A 11 12.44 4.80 13.36
N LYS A 12 12.25 4.48 14.66
CA LYS A 12 12.97 5.18 15.73
C LYS A 12 14.44 4.80 15.80
N LEU A 13 14.80 3.57 15.42
CA LEU A 13 16.18 3.10 15.42
C LEU A 13 17.05 3.81 14.36
N LEU A 14 16.47 4.12 13.21
CA LEU A 14 17.18 4.78 12.10
C LEU A 14 17.38 6.29 12.32
N ARG A 15 16.57 6.93 13.17
CA ARG A 15 16.72 8.36 13.48
C ARG A 15 17.75 8.70 14.55
N THR A 16 18.24 7.71 15.33
CA THR A 16 19.15 7.96 16.46
C THR A 16 20.64 7.90 16.11
N THR A 17 21.01 7.59 14.86
CA THR A 17 22.42 7.50 14.46
C THR A 17 22.96 8.71 13.70
N ALA A 18 22.22 9.82 13.62
CA ALA A 18 22.69 11.04 12.97
C ALA A 18 22.93 12.17 13.97
N ILE A 19 23.89 12.00 14.90
CA ILE A 19 24.43 13.12 15.67
C ILE A 19 25.96 13.05 15.63
N GLY A 20 26.54 13.98 14.89
CA GLY A 20 27.81 14.60 15.21
C GLY A 20 29.03 14.19 14.40
N VAL A 21 29.36 14.93 13.36
CA VAL A 21 30.71 15.46 13.11
C VAL A 21 30.59 16.81 12.43
N PRO A 22 31.27 17.88 12.91
CA PRO A 22 31.25 19.18 12.29
C PRO A 22 32.36 19.34 11.24
N ALA A 23 31.96 19.99 10.16
CA ALA A 23 32.70 20.98 9.37
C ALA A 23 33.89 20.59 8.53
N ALA A 24 33.77 21.01 7.38
CA ALA A 24 34.60 21.82 6.49
C ALA A 24 34.82 21.22 5.08
N GLY A 25 34.18 21.85 4.13
CA GLY A 25 34.80 22.15 2.84
C GLY A 25 34.77 21.05 1.79
N LEU A 26 33.94 21.30 0.86
CA LEU A 26 34.13 21.29 -0.59
C LEU A 26 32.85 20.89 -1.30
N LEU A 27 32.33 21.87 -2.01
CA LEU A 27 31.31 21.69 -3.03
C LEU A 27 31.83 20.74 -4.10
N ALA A 28 31.49 19.46 -3.98
CA ALA A 28 31.46 18.54 -5.09
C ALA A 28 30.01 18.16 -5.27
N PHE A 29 29.39 18.66 -6.33
CA PHE A 29 28.17 18.10 -6.90
C PHE A 29 28.52 16.70 -7.41
N GLY A 30 28.76 15.79 -6.48
CA GLY A 30 28.84 14.36 -6.73
C GLY A 30 27.39 13.88 -6.68
N SER A 31 26.84 13.60 -7.86
CA SER A 31 25.71 12.70 -8.00
C SER A 31 26.08 11.44 -7.24
N THR A 32 25.58 11.29 -6.02
CA THR A 32 25.45 9.99 -5.42
C THR A 32 24.45 9.27 -6.32
N LEU A 33 24.98 8.52 -7.27
CA LEU A 33 24.26 7.42 -7.84
C LEU A 33 23.90 6.53 -6.64
N VAL A 34 22.72 6.77 -6.08
CA VAL A 34 22.02 5.74 -5.37
C VAL A 34 21.94 4.64 -6.41
N THR A 35 22.79 3.63 -6.26
CA THR A 35 22.69 2.40 -7.05
C THR A 35 21.29 1.92 -6.79
N ALA A 36 20.39 2.20 -7.74
CA ALA A 36 19.09 1.57 -7.77
C ALA A 36 19.36 0.07 -7.57
N PRO A 37 18.70 -0.59 -6.62
CA PRO A 37 18.79 -2.04 -6.55
C PRO A 37 18.52 -2.54 -7.95
N SER A 38 19.39 -3.43 -8.43
CA SER A 38 19.38 -4.02 -9.77
C SER A 38 17.93 -4.20 -10.19
N ALA A 39 17.57 -3.69 -11.37
CA ALA A 39 16.23 -3.75 -11.91
C ALA A 39 15.80 -5.21 -12.14
N ASN A 40 15.55 -5.91 -11.06
CA ASN A 40 14.70 -7.08 -11.10
C ASN A 40 13.30 -6.53 -11.34
N ALA A 41 12.73 -6.90 -12.49
CA ALA A 41 11.34 -6.60 -12.79
C ALA A 41 10.47 -6.87 -11.56
N LEU A 42 9.60 -5.92 -11.22
CA LEU A 42 8.71 -6.09 -10.09
C LEU A 42 7.85 -7.33 -10.35
N GLN A 43 7.94 -8.33 -9.46
CA GLN A 43 7.22 -9.57 -9.64
C GLN A 43 5.72 -9.34 -9.36
N ALA A 44 4.90 -9.64 -10.37
CA ALA A 44 3.43 -9.53 -10.25
C ALA A 44 2.87 -10.81 -9.59
N ASP A 45 3.18 -10.99 -8.31
CA ASP A 45 2.78 -12.16 -7.51
C ASP A 45 1.43 -12.00 -6.79
N GLY A 46 0.88 -10.79 -6.77
CA GLY A 46 -0.36 -10.47 -6.05
C GLY A 46 -0.15 -10.19 -4.56
N ILE A 47 1.10 -10.10 -4.11
CA ILE A 47 1.44 -9.78 -2.72
C ILE A 47 2.05 -8.38 -2.64
N TRP A 48 1.47 -7.52 -1.86
CA TRP A 48 1.98 -6.17 -1.65
C TRP A 48 3.06 -6.16 -0.58
N GLY A 49 4.31 -6.33 -1.00
CA GLY A 49 5.49 -6.28 -0.14
C GLY A 49 6.32 -5.01 -0.37
N GLU A 50 7.51 -4.96 0.25
CA GLU A 50 8.45 -3.84 0.18
C GLU A 50 8.77 -3.40 -1.26
N GLY A 51 8.98 -4.36 -2.19
CA GLY A 51 9.25 -4.06 -3.60
C GLY A 51 8.12 -3.29 -4.28
N THR A 52 6.87 -3.69 -4.04
CA THR A 52 5.68 -2.98 -4.53
C THR A 52 5.59 -1.59 -3.93
N THR A 53 5.88 -1.46 -2.63
CA THR A 53 5.87 -0.16 -1.93
C THR A 53 6.93 0.80 -2.48
N VAL A 54 8.17 0.34 -2.68
CA VAL A 54 9.24 1.14 -3.30
C VAL A 54 8.80 1.67 -4.66
N ALA A 55 8.28 0.80 -5.52
CA ALA A 55 7.84 1.17 -6.86
C ALA A 55 6.67 2.18 -6.81
N LEU A 56 5.71 1.98 -5.90
CA LEU A 56 4.59 2.91 -5.68
C LEU A 56 5.07 4.28 -5.18
N GLN A 57 5.98 4.33 -4.20
CA GLN A 57 6.54 5.57 -3.67
C GLN A 57 7.27 6.36 -4.78
N GLN A 58 8.06 5.67 -5.61
CA GLN A 58 8.72 6.28 -6.77
C GLN A 58 7.71 6.84 -7.77
N PHE A 59 6.68 6.06 -8.10
CA PHE A 59 5.63 6.47 -9.00
C PHE A 59 4.88 7.71 -8.47
N LEU A 60 4.44 7.70 -7.21
CA LEU A 60 3.71 8.82 -6.61
C LEU A 60 4.57 10.09 -6.52
N ASN A 61 5.88 9.94 -6.28
CA ASN A 61 6.81 11.07 -6.31
C ASN A 61 6.96 11.66 -7.70
N GLN A 62 7.04 10.82 -8.74
CA GLN A 62 7.18 11.26 -10.12
C GLN A 62 5.88 11.85 -10.67
N ALA A 63 4.76 11.20 -10.43
CA ALA A 63 3.46 11.58 -10.97
C ALA A 63 2.85 12.79 -10.26
N LEU A 64 2.95 12.85 -8.93
CA LEU A 64 2.27 13.84 -8.09
C LEU A 64 3.21 14.80 -7.37
N GLY A 65 4.52 14.57 -7.40
CA GLY A 65 5.48 15.30 -6.56
C GLY A 65 5.21 15.08 -5.06
N ALA A 66 4.81 13.87 -4.66
CA ALA A 66 4.32 13.59 -3.32
C ALA A 66 5.38 13.75 -2.21
N GLY A 67 6.68 13.80 -2.55
CA GLY A 67 7.77 14.01 -1.60
C GLY A 67 7.95 12.87 -0.59
N LEU A 68 7.55 11.64 -0.97
CA LEU A 68 7.65 10.46 -0.13
C LEU A 68 9.10 9.99 0.01
N GLU A 69 9.48 9.51 1.19
CA GLU A 69 10.69 8.70 1.36
C GLU A 69 10.49 7.36 0.64
N VAL A 70 11.48 6.97 -0.20
CA VAL A 70 11.44 5.71 -0.94
C VAL A 70 12.15 4.65 -0.11
N ASP A 71 11.45 4.15 0.91
CA ASP A 71 11.98 3.22 1.92
C ASP A 71 11.34 1.83 1.88
N GLY A 72 10.29 1.65 1.05
CA GLY A 72 9.56 0.38 0.96
C GLY A 72 8.64 0.11 2.15
N LEU A 73 8.41 1.10 3.03
CA LEU A 73 7.66 0.92 4.25
C LEU A 73 6.29 1.61 4.20
N ILE A 74 5.29 0.91 4.69
CA ILE A 74 3.95 1.44 5.01
C ILE A 74 3.77 1.37 6.52
N GLY A 75 3.69 2.52 7.16
CA GLY A 75 3.58 2.57 8.62
C GLY A 75 2.15 2.65 9.13
N SER A 76 1.98 2.28 10.41
CA SER A 76 0.79 2.56 11.22
C SER A 76 -0.55 2.21 10.57
N GLN A 77 -0.70 0.93 10.21
CA GLN A 77 -1.94 0.41 9.61
C GLN A 77 -2.72 -0.45 10.61
N PRO A 78 -4.06 -0.50 10.51
CA PRO A 78 -4.86 -1.28 11.46
C PRO A 78 -4.65 -2.79 11.24
N ALA A 79 -4.46 -3.54 12.34
CA ALA A 79 -4.26 -4.98 12.29
C ALA A 79 -5.45 -5.73 11.67
N SER A 80 -6.66 -5.23 11.85
CA SER A 80 -7.87 -5.80 11.22
C SER A 80 -7.78 -5.82 9.70
N ALA A 81 -7.15 -4.83 9.06
CA ALA A 81 -6.97 -4.81 7.62
C ALA A 81 -6.02 -5.91 7.13
N GLN A 82 -5.02 -6.29 7.90
CA GLN A 82 -4.12 -7.39 7.57
C GLN A 82 -4.88 -8.72 7.47
N GLU A 83 -5.73 -9.00 8.45
CA GLU A 83 -6.51 -10.24 8.51
C GLU A 83 -7.62 -10.27 7.46
N GLU A 84 -8.23 -9.13 7.21
CA GLU A 84 -9.37 -9.00 6.32
C GLU A 84 -8.97 -9.10 4.84
N LEU A 85 -7.91 -8.41 4.44
CA LEU A 85 -7.53 -8.27 3.03
C LEU A 85 -6.55 -9.35 2.59
N ALA A 86 -5.67 -9.81 3.47
CA ALA A 86 -4.76 -10.96 3.32
C ALA A 86 -3.86 -10.97 2.06
N VAL A 87 -3.50 -9.78 1.54
CA VAL A 87 -2.66 -9.59 0.34
C VAL A 87 -1.32 -8.90 0.64
N PHE A 88 -0.95 -8.79 1.91
CA PHE A 88 0.20 -8.04 2.35
C PHE A 88 1.39 -8.93 2.67
N GLY A 89 2.57 -8.51 2.21
CA GLY A 89 3.86 -9.10 2.50
C GLY A 89 4.65 -8.32 3.54
N SER A 90 5.98 -8.22 3.36
CA SER A 90 6.87 -7.44 4.22
C SER A 90 6.73 -5.93 4.01
N GLY A 91 7.22 -5.13 4.95
CA GLY A 91 7.26 -3.66 4.86
C GLY A 91 6.06 -2.95 5.46
N TRP A 92 5.11 -3.66 6.07
CA TRP A 92 3.94 -3.11 6.75
C TRP A 92 4.15 -3.06 8.25
N ASP A 93 3.75 -1.96 8.88
CA ASP A 93 3.72 -1.78 10.34
C ASP A 93 2.26 -1.86 10.80
N TRP A 94 1.89 -3.02 11.34
CA TRP A 94 0.54 -3.31 11.83
C TRP A 94 0.45 -2.96 13.31
N VAL A 95 -0.52 -2.14 13.66
CA VAL A 95 -0.79 -1.71 15.04
C VAL A 95 -2.25 -2.02 15.40
N SER A 96 -2.62 -1.85 16.68
CA SER A 96 -4.05 -1.98 17.03
C SER A 96 -4.87 -0.96 16.25
N ASP A 97 -6.13 -1.27 15.96
CA ASP A 97 -6.98 -0.41 15.14
C ASP A 97 -7.15 0.99 15.75
N SER A 98 -7.12 1.10 17.09
CA SER A 98 -7.18 2.37 17.80
C SER A 98 -5.91 3.21 17.69
N ASP A 99 -4.75 2.58 17.43
CA ASP A 99 -3.44 3.22 17.34
C ASP A 99 -3.01 3.52 15.91
N ALA A 100 -3.78 3.03 14.92
CA ALA A 100 -3.51 3.24 13.52
C ALA A 100 -3.66 4.73 13.17
N SER A 101 -2.56 5.33 12.73
CA SER A 101 -2.48 6.76 12.35
C SER A 101 -2.31 7.00 10.86
N GLY A 102 -2.25 5.95 10.08
CA GLY A 102 -2.10 6.01 8.64
C GLY A 102 -0.67 6.19 8.14
N SER A 103 -0.50 6.15 6.83
CA SER A 103 0.75 6.28 6.12
C SER A 103 0.68 7.38 5.06
N ALA A 104 1.75 8.18 4.94
CA ALA A 104 1.87 9.18 3.88
C ALA A 104 1.79 8.54 2.47
N THR A 105 2.34 7.35 2.30
CA THR A 105 2.27 6.61 1.03
C THR A 105 0.83 6.26 0.68
N ILE A 106 0.06 5.73 1.64
CA ILE A 106 -1.36 5.40 1.42
C ILE A 106 -2.19 6.67 1.19
N THR A 107 -1.95 7.74 1.97
CA THR A 107 -2.61 9.04 1.74
C THR A 107 -2.36 9.57 0.32
N ALA A 108 -1.12 9.53 -0.17
CA ALA A 108 -0.79 9.97 -1.52
C ALA A 108 -1.47 9.11 -2.59
N MET A 109 -1.52 7.78 -2.38
CA MET A 109 -2.23 6.87 -3.27
C MET A 109 -3.74 7.13 -3.29
N GLN A 110 -4.35 7.32 -2.14
CA GLN A 110 -5.78 7.65 -2.02
C GLN A 110 -6.12 8.97 -2.73
N ASN A 111 -5.27 10.00 -2.58
CA ASN A 111 -5.41 11.25 -3.33
C ASN A 111 -5.32 11.01 -4.85
N TRP A 112 -4.41 10.16 -5.29
CA TRP A 112 -4.29 9.79 -6.70
C TRP A 112 -5.54 9.07 -7.21
N LEU A 113 -6.11 8.17 -6.41
CA LEU A 113 -7.33 7.44 -6.74
C LEU A 113 -8.61 8.28 -6.59
N GLY A 114 -8.52 9.49 -6.03
CA GLY A 114 -9.67 10.37 -5.80
C GLY A 114 -10.64 9.90 -4.73
N VAL A 115 -10.16 9.12 -3.76
CA VAL A 115 -10.95 8.66 -2.61
C VAL A 115 -10.57 9.37 -1.32
N SER A 116 -11.28 9.11 -0.22
CA SER A 116 -10.96 9.67 1.09
C SER A 116 -9.53 9.33 1.50
N ALA A 117 -8.72 10.35 1.77
CA ALA A 117 -7.30 10.22 2.03
C ALA A 117 -7.01 10.22 3.55
N ASP A 118 -7.45 9.17 4.23
CA ASP A 118 -7.22 8.95 5.66
C ASP A 118 -5.87 8.26 5.98
N GLY A 119 -5.17 7.81 4.94
CA GLY A 119 -3.88 7.13 5.07
C GLY A 119 -3.98 5.67 5.54
N LEU A 120 -5.19 5.13 5.67
CA LEU A 120 -5.43 3.75 6.10
C LEU A 120 -5.77 2.87 4.89
N ILE A 121 -5.13 1.70 4.82
CA ILE A 121 -5.49 0.72 3.80
C ILE A 121 -6.78 0.01 4.21
N GLY A 122 -7.70 -0.13 3.30
CA GLY A 122 -8.96 -0.81 3.55
C GLY A 122 -9.65 -1.21 2.26
N ARG A 123 -10.84 -1.82 2.38
CA ARG A 123 -11.66 -2.29 1.26
C ARG A 123 -11.90 -1.19 0.23
N GLN A 124 -12.23 0.03 0.69
CA GLN A 124 -12.50 1.17 -0.19
C GLN A 124 -11.27 1.53 -1.04
N THR A 125 -10.07 1.53 -0.44
CA THR A 125 -8.82 1.84 -1.14
C THR A 125 -8.52 0.77 -2.19
N LEU A 126 -8.69 -0.53 -1.86
CA LEU A 126 -8.44 -1.61 -2.81
C LEU A 126 -9.51 -1.68 -3.91
N SER A 127 -10.77 -1.39 -3.60
CA SER A 127 -11.82 -1.29 -4.61
C SER A 127 -11.55 -0.14 -5.59
N ALA A 128 -11.17 1.03 -5.09
CA ALA A 128 -10.79 2.16 -5.93
C ALA A 128 -9.58 1.86 -6.82
N LEU A 129 -8.57 1.17 -6.27
CA LEU A 129 -7.42 0.72 -7.03
C LEU A 129 -7.82 -0.28 -8.13
N GLY A 130 -8.72 -1.22 -7.81
CA GLY A 130 -9.30 -2.15 -8.78
C GLY A 130 -10.06 -1.43 -9.89
N SER A 131 -10.87 -0.44 -9.53
CA SER A 131 -11.65 0.36 -10.49
C SER A 131 -10.78 1.20 -11.42
N TYR A 132 -9.63 1.67 -10.93
CA TYR A 132 -8.68 2.44 -11.71
C TYR A 132 -8.10 1.63 -12.88
N GLU A 133 -7.72 0.38 -12.61
CA GLU A 133 -7.16 -0.53 -13.60
C GLU A 133 -8.24 -1.20 -14.47
N ASP A 134 -9.39 -1.51 -13.84
CA ASP A 134 -10.48 -2.25 -14.45
C ASP A 134 -11.81 -1.94 -13.76
N PRO A 135 -12.68 -1.12 -14.37
CA PRO A 135 -13.95 -0.74 -13.75
C PRO A 135 -14.89 -1.92 -13.44
N GLU A 136 -14.75 -3.06 -14.14
CA GLU A 136 -15.55 -4.26 -13.85
C GLU A 136 -15.05 -4.96 -12.59
N LEU A 137 -13.74 -5.08 -12.45
CA LEU A 137 -13.10 -5.61 -11.26
C LEU A 137 -13.48 -4.81 -10.01
N GLY A 138 -13.42 -3.47 -10.09
CA GLY A 138 -13.84 -2.61 -8.99
C GLY A 138 -15.30 -2.80 -8.61
N ARG A 139 -16.21 -2.89 -9.57
CA ARG A 139 -17.65 -3.15 -9.30
C ARG A 139 -17.89 -4.50 -8.64
N GLU A 140 -17.19 -5.56 -9.07
CA GLU A 140 -17.31 -6.88 -8.48
C GLU A 140 -16.83 -6.87 -7.01
N ILE A 141 -15.73 -6.20 -6.73
CA ILE A 141 -15.20 -6.01 -5.38
C ILE A 141 -16.22 -5.26 -4.51
N ASP A 142 -16.80 -4.17 -4.99
CA ASP A 142 -17.78 -3.38 -4.23
C ASP A 142 -19.06 -4.19 -3.92
N GLU A 143 -19.54 -4.97 -4.88
CA GLU A 143 -20.70 -5.83 -4.69
C GLU A 143 -20.45 -6.89 -3.62
N LEU A 144 -19.32 -7.58 -3.69
CA LEU A 144 -18.96 -8.59 -2.70
C LEU A 144 -18.68 -8.00 -1.32
N ASN A 145 -18.07 -6.81 -1.25
CA ASN A 145 -17.87 -6.10 0.02
C ASN A 145 -19.21 -5.72 0.68
N ARG A 146 -20.17 -5.31 -0.12
CA ARG A 146 -21.52 -5.02 0.37
C ARG A 146 -22.21 -6.29 0.87
N GLU A 147 -22.16 -7.38 0.09
CA GLU A 147 -22.74 -8.67 0.47
C GLU A 147 -22.11 -9.21 1.76
N LEU A 148 -20.77 -9.15 1.87
CA LEU A 148 -20.04 -9.56 3.07
C LEU A 148 -20.45 -8.72 4.30
N GLY A 149 -20.63 -7.40 4.14
CA GLY A 149 -21.09 -6.51 5.19
C GLY A 149 -22.53 -6.78 5.62
N GLU A 150 -23.39 -7.21 4.71
CA GLU A 150 -24.76 -7.64 5.04
C GLU A 150 -24.76 -8.95 5.83
N LEU A 151 -24.01 -9.95 5.38
CA LEU A 151 -23.88 -11.24 6.07
C LEU A 151 -23.23 -11.11 7.44
N GLY A 152 -22.19 -10.28 7.58
CA GLY A 152 -21.47 -10.05 8.84
C GLY A 152 -22.35 -9.57 9.98
N ARG A 153 -23.45 -8.87 9.67
CA ARG A 153 -24.44 -8.45 10.68
C ARG A 153 -25.28 -9.59 11.23
N PHE A 154 -25.28 -10.72 10.56
CA PHE A 154 -26.10 -11.88 10.92
C PHE A 154 -25.29 -13.07 11.42
N VAL A 155 -23.94 -13.03 11.35
CA VAL A 155 -23.08 -14.19 11.64
C VAL A 155 -23.13 -14.66 13.11
N GLU A 156 -23.45 -13.76 14.05
CA GLU A 156 -23.65 -14.17 15.44
C GLU A 156 -25.02 -14.87 15.61
N GLY A 157 -25.02 -16.19 15.56
CA GLY A 157 -26.21 -17.03 15.88
C GLY A 157 -26.90 -17.69 14.69
N VAL A 158 -26.31 -17.69 13.52
CA VAL A 158 -26.90 -18.25 12.28
C VAL A 158 -26.25 -19.58 11.87
N GLY A 159 -27.05 -20.43 11.18
CA GLY A 159 -26.67 -21.78 10.82
C GLY A 159 -25.46 -21.87 9.88
N GLU A 160 -24.90 -23.07 9.78
CA GLU A 160 -23.68 -23.43 9.02
C GLU A 160 -23.68 -22.92 7.56
N ASP A 161 -24.85 -22.78 6.94
CA ASP A 161 -24.97 -22.33 5.55
C ASP A 161 -24.58 -20.86 5.35
N VAL A 162 -24.91 -19.97 6.29
CA VAL A 162 -24.55 -18.56 6.22
C VAL A 162 -23.06 -18.38 6.49
N GLN A 163 -22.52 -19.14 7.42
CA GLN A 163 -21.09 -19.12 7.71
C GLN A 163 -20.28 -19.61 6.51
N ARG A 164 -20.73 -20.67 5.84
CA ARG A 164 -20.10 -21.14 4.61
C ARG A 164 -20.11 -20.06 3.51
N LYS A 165 -21.28 -19.42 3.28
CA LYS A 165 -21.40 -18.35 2.29
C LYS A 165 -20.50 -17.15 2.62
N TYR A 166 -20.39 -16.79 3.89
CA TYR A 166 -19.47 -15.74 4.35
C TYR A 166 -18.01 -16.05 3.98
N GLU A 167 -17.55 -17.26 4.25
CA GLU A 167 -16.20 -17.70 3.92
C GLU A 167 -15.97 -17.80 2.40
N GLU A 168 -16.97 -18.23 1.63
CA GLU A 168 -16.90 -18.25 0.16
C GLU A 168 -16.68 -16.84 -0.41
N ILE A 169 -17.44 -15.84 0.06
CA ILE A 169 -17.29 -14.46 -0.38
C ILE A 169 -15.94 -13.89 0.05
N LYS A 170 -15.49 -14.16 1.28
CA LYS A 170 -14.20 -13.72 1.78
C LYS A 170 -13.04 -14.27 0.93
N ASN A 171 -13.10 -15.56 0.58
CA ASN A 171 -12.09 -16.18 -0.29
C ASN A 171 -12.10 -15.57 -1.69
N LYS A 172 -13.27 -15.32 -2.27
CA LYS A 172 -13.40 -14.68 -3.58
C LYS A 172 -12.86 -13.24 -3.55
N LEU A 173 -13.16 -12.47 -2.52
CA LEU A 173 -12.60 -11.13 -2.34
C LEU A 173 -11.07 -11.14 -2.26
N LYS A 174 -10.50 -12.12 -1.55
CA LYS A 174 -9.04 -12.28 -1.49
C LYS A 174 -8.44 -12.49 -2.89
N GLU A 175 -9.02 -13.37 -3.71
CA GLU A 175 -8.55 -13.61 -5.09
C GLU A 175 -8.62 -12.33 -5.94
N LEU A 176 -9.69 -11.55 -5.80
CA LEU A 176 -9.83 -10.29 -6.51
C LEU A 176 -8.82 -9.24 -6.03
N TYR A 177 -8.56 -9.14 -4.72
CA TYR A 177 -7.53 -8.24 -4.19
C TYR A 177 -6.13 -8.64 -4.66
N GLU A 178 -5.81 -9.94 -4.72
CA GLU A 178 -4.56 -10.40 -5.33
C GLU A 178 -4.44 -9.97 -6.79
N GLU A 179 -5.53 -10.05 -7.57
CA GLU A 179 -5.51 -9.57 -8.96
C GLU A 179 -5.32 -8.06 -9.06
N VAL A 180 -5.95 -7.27 -8.17
CA VAL A 180 -5.72 -5.82 -8.05
C VAL A 180 -4.23 -5.54 -7.83
N ILE A 181 -3.60 -6.24 -6.88
CA ILE A 181 -2.18 -6.06 -6.60
C ILE A 181 -1.31 -6.47 -7.80
N ARG A 182 -1.62 -7.60 -8.48
CA ARG A 182 -0.90 -7.99 -9.70
C ARG A 182 -1.01 -6.93 -10.80
N LYS A 183 -2.18 -6.32 -10.98
CA LYS A 183 -2.38 -5.23 -11.96
C LYS A 183 -1.55 -4.01 -11.57
N LEU A 184 -1.60 -3.58 -10.31
CA LEU A 184 -0.75 -2.51 -9.78
C LEU A 184 0.75 -2.79 -10.03
N GLN A 185 1.22 -3.98 -9.70
CA GLN A 185 2.62 -4.38 -9.89
C GLN A 185 3.03 -4.31 -11.36
N ARG A 186 2.18 -4.81 -12.29
CA ARG A 186 2.44 -4.70 -13.74
C ARG A 186 2.47 -3.26 -14.23
N MET A 187 1.58 -2.40 -13.71
CA MET A 187 1.57 -0.98 -14.03
C MET A 187 2.86 -0.32 -13.55
N LEU A 188 3.23 -0.51 -12.29
CA LEU A 188 4.44 0.06 -11.69
C LEU A 188 5.72 -0.43 -12.39
N ASP A 189 5.81 -1.69 -12.79
CA ASP A 189 6.93 -2.25 -13.54
C ASP A 189 7.09 -1.57 -14.91
N LYS A 190 5.99 -1.36 -15.62
CA LYS A 190 5.99 -0.63 -16.91
C LYS A 190 6.46 0.82 -16.76
N LEU A 191 6.13 1.46 -15.63
CA LEU A 191 6.44 2.88 -15.38
C LEU A 191 7.84 3.08 -14.80
N SER A 192 8.41 2.09 -14.12
CA SER A 192 9.72 2.17 -13.46
C SER A 192 10.91 2.23 -14.43
N GLY A 193 10.72 1.89 -15.69
CA GLY A 193 11.80 1.80 -16.69
C GLY A 193 11.96 3.00 -17.63
N LYS A 194 11.02 3.95 -17.66
CA LYS A 194 11.06 5.10 -18.58
C LYS A 194 10.29 6.28 -17.97
N PRO A 195 10.79 7.52 -18.07
CA PRO A 195 9.93 8.69 -17.96
C PRO A 195 9.04 8.69 -19.20
N ASP A 196 7.90 8.02 -19.12
CA ASP A 196 6.96 7.96 -20.22
C ASP A 196 6.27 9.33 -20.36
N PRO A 197 6.49 10.07 -21.47
CA PRO A 197 5.81 11.33 -21.73
C PRO A 197 4.29 11.18 -21.80
N GLU A 198 3.78 10.00 -22.18
CA GLU A 198 2.35 9.73 -22.29
C GLU A 198 1.70 9.55 -20.92
N ALA A 199 2.39 8.91 -19.97
CA ALA A 199 1.91 8.84 -18.59
C ALA A 199 1.75 10.25 -17.99
N ARG A 200 2.72 11.15 -18.22
CA ARG A 200 2.66 12.55 -17.76
C ARG A 200 1.48 13.29 -18.39
N LYS A 201 1.27 13.13 -19.68
CA LYS A 201 0.17 13.74 -20.42
C LYS A 201 -1.18 13.23 -19.94
N TRP A 202 -1.28 11.92 -19.68
CA TRP A 202 -2.49 11.31 -19.15
C TRP A 202 -2.87 11.90 -17.76
N PHE A 203 -1.88 12.11 -16.87
CA PHE A 203 -2.11 12.74 -15.57
C PHE A 203 -2.50 14.20 -15.66
N GLU A 204 -2.00 14.95 -16.66
CA GLU A 204 -2.39 16.33 -16.90
C GLU A 204 -3.82 16.44 -17.42
N GLU A 205 -4.29 15.46 -18.18
CA GLU A 205 -5.64 15.42 -18.78
C GLU A 205 -6.74 14.93 -17.82
N HIS A 206 -6.37 14.20 -16.72
CA HIS A 206 -7.32 13.61 -15.78
C HIS A 206 -7.22 14.20 -14.35
N ARG A 207 -6.67 15.37 -14.24
CA ARG A 207 -6.51 16.12 -13.00
C ARG A 207 -7.73 16.99 -12.66
#